data_dff161d963df5a3998292ee30570e215
#
_entry.id   dff161d963df5a3998292ee30570e215
#
_cell.length_a   1.000
_cell.length_b   1.000
_cell.length_c   1.000
_cell.angle_alpha   90.00
_cell.angle_beta   90.00
_cell.angle_gamma   90.00
#
_symmetry.space_group_name_H-M   'P 1'
#
loop_
_entity.id
_entity.type
_entity.pdbx_description
1 polymer ?
#
loop_
_entity_poly.entity_id
_entity_poly.type
_entity_poly.pdbx_seq_one_letter_code
_entity_poly.pdbx_strand_id
1 'polypeptide(L)'
;MKTLKQNKVLFIAQAAMIAAIYVVLTVAGASFSYGEVQVRISEALTILPVFTPAAIPGLFIGCLLSNILGGCILPDIIFGSLATLIGAIFTWMLRNKNKFLAPLPPIIANMIVVPFVLRYGYQVPLPIPFMMLTVRIGEVISCGVLGMVLYTALSRYRNVIFHAQV
;
A
#
# COMPACT_ATOMS: atom_id res chain seq x y z
N MET A 1 -2.88 -12.16 -31.74
CA MET A 1 -1.67 -11.41 -31.30
C MET A 1 -1.94 -9.97 -30.85
N LYS A 2 -2.87 -9.22 -31.45
CA LYS A 2 -3.21 -7.84 -31.00
C LYS A 2 -3.74 -7.76 -29.56
N THR A 3 -4.59 -8.65 -29.15
CA THR A 3 -5.23 -8.67 -27.80
C THR A 3 -4.27 -8.89 -26.65
N LEU A 4 -3.27 -9.80 -26.78
CA LEU A 4 -2.27 -10.05 -25.74
C LEU A 4 -1.32 -8.86 -25.50
N LYS A 5 -0.96 -8.15 -26.57
CA LYS A 5 -0.12 -6.93 -26.48
C LYS A 5 -0.90 -5.78 -25.83
N GLN A 6 -2.18 -5.67 -26.14
CA GLN A 6 -3.06 -4.64 -25.61
C GLN A 6 -3.31 -4.84 -24.10
N ASN A 7 -3.47 -6.09 -23.64
CA ASN A 7 -3.62 -6.41 -22.22
C ASN A 7 -2.36 -6.08 -21.40
N LYS A 8 -1.15 -6.31 -21.97
CA LYS A 8 0.11 -5.94 -21.32
C LYS A 8 0.28 -4.43 -21.16
N VAL A 9 -0.05 -3.67 -22.21
CA VAL A 9 0.02 -2.19 -22.17
C VAL A 9 -0.94 -1.65 -21.10
N LEU A 10 -2.16 -2.15 -21.06
CA LEU A 10 -3.16 -1.74 -20.07
C LEU A 10 -2.70 -2.07 -18.64
N PHE A 11 -2.12 -3.25 -18.43
CA PHE A 11 -1.57 -3.66 -17.12
C PHE A 11 -0.49 -2.69 -16.64
N ILE A 12 0.47 -2.36 -17.54
CA ILE A 12 1.56 -1.42 -17.21
C ILE A 12 1.00 -0.01 -16.95
N ALA A 13 0.05 0.44 -17.76
CA ALA A 13 -0.57 1.76 -17.59
C ALA A 13 -1.32 1.86 -16.26
N GLN A 14 -2.06 0.81 -15.86
CA GLN A 14 -2.73 0.77 -14.56
C GLN A 14 -1.72 0.76 -13.40
N ALA A 15 -0.66 -0.03 -13.49
CA ALA A 15 0.39 -0.06 -12.47
C ALA A 15 1.06 1.31 -12.31
N ALA A 16 1.39 1.98 -13.42
CA ALA A 16 1.99 3.30 -13.42
C ALA A 16 1.05 4.36 -12.83
N MET A 17 -0.23 4.31 -13.16
CA MET A 17 -1.24 5.22 -12.60
C MET A 17 -1.38 5.03 -11.09
N ILE A 18 -1.45 3.78 -10.61
CA ILE A 18 -1.54 3.47 -9.18
C ILE A 18 -0.28 3.98 -8.46
N ALA A 19 0.91 3.75 -9.03
CA ALA A 19 2.15 4.24 -8.46
C ALA A 19 2.16 5.78 -8.36
N ALA A 20 1.74 6.48 -9.43
CA ALA A 20 1.67 7.93 -9.43
C ALA A 20 0.70 8.48 -8.37
N ILE A 21 -0.50 7.90 -8.26
CA ILE A 21 -1.48 8.30 -7.25
C ILE A 21 -0.92 8.04 -5.83
N TYR A 22 -0.26 6.89 -5.61
CA TYR A 22 0.36 6.57 -4.34
C TYR A 22 1.40 7.62 -3.94
N VAL A 23 2.31 7.98 -4.86
CA VAL A 23 3.34 9.00 -4.63
C VAL A 23 2.69 10.35 -4.30
N VAL A 24 1.71 10.80 -5.10
CA VAL A 24 1.04 12.09 -4.88
C VAL A 24 0.37 12.12 -3.51
N LEU A 25 -0.36 11.08 -3.14
CA LEU A 25 -1.05 11.01 -1.83
C LEU A 25 -0.05 10.98 -0.67
N THR A 26 1.07 10.27 -0.81
CA THR A 26 2.09 10.21 0.24
C THR A 26 2.80 11.55 0.41
N VAL A 27 3.21 12.18 -0.69
CA VAL A 27 3.92 13.47 -0.66
C VAL A 27 3.00 14.61 -0.23
N ALA A 28 1.76 14.65 -0.72
CA ALA A 28 0.76 15.62 -0.28
C ALA A 28 0.41 15.50 1.21
N GLY A 29 0.43 14.27 1.74
CA GLY A 29 0.21 13.97 3.15
C GLY A 29 1.49 13.86 3.97
N ALA A 30 2.62 14.42 3.53
CA ALA A 30 3.95 14.20 4.12
C ALA A 30 3.99 14.48 5.62
N SER A 31 3.31 15.51 6.12
CA SER A 31 3.27 15.88 7.54
C SER A 31 2.68 14.79 8.44
N PHE A 32 1.84 13.92 7.90
CA PHE A 32 1.20 12.81 8.62
C PHE A 32 1.79 11.46 8.25
N SER A 33 2.48 11.37 7.10
CA SER A 33 2.98 10.11 6.53
C SER A 33 4.29 9.64 7.15
N TYR A 34 5.10 10.54 7.71
CA TYR A 34 6.47 10.26 8.17
C TYR A 34 6.68 10.53 9.67
N GLY A 35 5.60 10.53 10.49
CA GLY A 35 5.66 10.70 11.95
C GLY A 35 5.79 9.38 12.71
N GLU A 36 5.83 9.48 14.05
CA GLU A 36 5.85 8.30 14.96
C GLU A 36 4.54 7.48 14.88
N VAL A 37 3.41 8.15 14.68
CA VAL A 37 2.13 7.54 14.30
C VAL A 37 1.95 7.80 12.82
N GLN A 38 2.37 6.84 11.99
CA GLN A 38 2.34 6.98 10.55
C GLN A 38 0.91 6.71 10.04
N VAL A 39 0.18 7.77 9.70
CA VAL A 39 -1.09 7.66 8.99
C VAL A 39 -0.85 8.04 7.53
N ARG A 40 -0.64 7.05 6.68
CA ARG A 40 -0.40 7.27 5.24
C ARG A 40 -1.71 7.09 4.49
N ILE A 41 -2.26 8.17 3.96
CA ILE A 41 -3.49 8.12 3.13
C ILE A 41 -3.30 7.20 1.92
N SER A 42 -2.10 7.15 1.35
CA SER A 42 -1.74 6.27 0.23
C SER A 42 -1.88 4.78 0.55
N GLU A 43 -1.77 4.37 1.83
CA GLU A 43 -1.99 2.97 2.24
C GLU A 43 -3.45 2.52 2.05
N ALA A 44 -4.41 3.44 1.92
CA ALA A 44 -5.76 3.09 1.48
C ALA A 44 -5.79 2.38 0.12
N LEU A 45 -4.80 2.66 -0.76
CA LEU A 45 -4.67 2.01 -2.07
C LEU A 45 -4.25 0.54 -1.98
N THR A 46 -3.77 0.07 -0.82
CA THR A 46 -3.39 -1.34 -0.62
C THR A 46 -4.57 -2.31 -0.72
N ILE A 47 -5.79 -1.80 -0.79
CA ILE A 47 -6.99 -2.57 -1.11
C ILE A 47 -7.14 -2.90 -2.61
N LEU A 48 -6.47 -2.16 -3.50
CA LEU A 48 -6.60 -2.29 -4.96
C LEU A 48 -6.23 -3.67 -5.54
N PRO A 49 -5.30 -4.44 -4.94
CA PRO A 49 -5.04 -5.81 -5.40
C PRO A 49 -6.28 -6.72 -5.42
N VAL A 50 -7.32 -6.40 -4.64
CA VAL A 50 -8.61 -7.12 -4.72
C VAL A 50 -9.26 -6.98 -6.10
N PHE A 51 -9.04 -5.87 -6.79
CA PHE A 51 -9.66 -5.54 -8.07
C PHE A 51 -8.75 -5.83 -9.27
N THR A 52 -7.44 -5.60 -9.13
CA THR A 52 -6.49 -5.73 -10.24
C THR A 52 -5.11 -6.19 -9.75
N PRO A 53 -4.48 -7.19 -10.40
CA PRO A 53 -3.12 -7.60 -10.08
C PRO A 53 -2.08 -6.53 -10.47
N ALA A 54 -2.41 -5.56 -11.33
CA ALA A 54 -1.55 -4.43 -11.66
C ALA A 54 -1.25 -3.54 -10.44
N ALA A 55 -2.11 -3.60 -9.41
CA ALA A 55 -1.87 -2.89 -8.16
C ALA A 55 -0.64 -3.41 -7.39
N ILE A 56 -0.25 -4.67 -7.55
CA ILE A 56 0.91 -5.24 -6.86
C ILE A 56 2.19 -4.47 -7.22
N PRO A 57 2.64 -4.43 -8.49
CA PRO A 57 3.80 -3.64 -8.87
C PRO A 57 3.57 -2.13 -8.72
N GLY A 58 2.34 -1.64 -8.92
CA GLY A 58 2.01 -0.23 -8.77
C GLY A 58 2.23 0.30 -7.35
N LEU A 59 1.77 -0.43 -6.35
CA LEU A 59 1.94 -0.08 -4.93
C LEU A 59 3.41 -0.18 -4.51
N PHE A 60 4.11 -1.23 -4.92
CA PHE A 60 5.53 -1.41 -4.63
C PHE A 60 6.38 -0.24 -5.15
N ILE A 61 6.22 0.08 -6.45
CA ILE A 61 6.94 1.19 -7.10
C ILE A 61 6.52 2.53 -6.48
N GLY A 62 5.23 2.72 -6.22
CA GLY A 62 4.71 3.92 -5.60
C GLY A 62 5.27 4.15 -4.20
N CYS A 63 5.33 3.11 -3.36
CA CYS A 63 5.92 3.18 -2.02
C CYS A 63 7.43 3.47 -2.11
N LEU A 64 8.15 2.77 -2.99
CA LEU A 64 9.58 2.97 -3.18
C LEU A 64 9.90 4.41 -3.60
N LEU A 65 9.22 4.93 -4.62
CA LEU A 65 9.42 6.29 -5.10
C LEU A 65 9.01 7.34 -4.06
N SER A 66 7.90 7.14 -3.35
CA SER A 66 7.47 8.10 -2.33
C SER A 66 8.44 8.16 -1.15
N ASN A 67 9.02 7.04 -0.73
CA ASN A 67 10.02 7.02 0.33
C ASN A 67 11.33 7.70 -0.12
N ILE A 68 11.74 7.53 -1.37
CA ILE A 68 12.89 8.24 -1.95
C ILE A 68 12.62 9.76 -1.95
N LEU A 69 11.47 10.18 -2.48
CA LEU A 69 11.09 11.59 -2.57
C LEU A 69 10.85 12.23 -1.18
N GLY A 70 10.38 11.43 -0.23
CA GLY A 70 10.20 11.84 1.17
C GLY A 70 11.50 11.93 1.96
N GLY A 71 12.67 11.60 1.34
CA GLY A 71 13.97 11.65 2.01
C GLY A 71 14.17 10.59 3.09
N CYS A 72 13.45 9.46 3.00
CA CYS A 72 13.60 8.36 3.94
C CYS A 72 14.98 7.71 3.85
N ILE A 73 15.44 7.13 4.95
CA ILE A 73 16.68 6.36 5.00
C ILE A 73 16.59 5.09 4.14
N LEU A 74 17.72 4.60 3.67
CA LEU A 74 17.78 3.41 2.79
C LEU A 74 17.08 2.17 3.35
N PRO A 75 17.20 1.82 4.65
CA PRO A 75 16.43 0.71 5.21
C PRO A 75 14.92 0.88 5.08
N ASP A 76 14.39 2.10 5.24
CA ASP A 76 12.95 2.37 5.10
C ASP A 76 12.50 2.27 3.64
N ILE A 77 13.29 2.79 2.72
CA ILE A 77 13.04 2.67 1.28
C ILE A 77 12.92 1.20 0.88
N ILE A 78 13.83 0.33 1.35
CA ILE A 78 13.85 -1.09 0.98
C ILE A 78 12.78 -1.87 1.74
N PHE A 79 12.85 -1.87 3.07
CA PHE A 79 12.01 -2.74 3.89
C PHE A 79 10.55 -2.28 3.93
N GLY A 80 10.28 -0.96 3.92
CA GLY A 80 8.93 -0.41 3.82
C GLY A 80 8.28 -0.78 2.49
N SER A 81 9.00 -0.67 1.38
CA SER A 81 8.47 -1.06 0.06
C SER A 81 8.25 -2.57 -0.04
N LEU A 82 9.14 -3.39 0.54
CA LEU A 82 8.95 -4.85 0.60
C LEU A 82 7.74 -5.22 1.46
N ALA A 83 7.50 -4.54 2.57
CA ALA A 83 6.32 -4.77 3.40
C ALA A 83 5.04 -4.48 2.62
N THR A 84 4.99 -3.37 1.88
CA THR A 84 3.89 -3.01 0.98
C THR A 84 3.69 -4.06 -0.12
N LEU A 85 4.78 -4.58 -0.72
CA LEU A 85 4.72 -5.64 -1.73
C LEU A 85 4.12 -6.93 -1.15
N ILE A 86 4.61 -7.36 0.00
CA ILE A 86 4.11 -8.57 0.69
C ILE A 86 2.62 -8.38 1.02
N GLY A 87 2.25 -7.25 1.60
CA GLY A 87 0.86 -6.90 1.88
C GLY A 87 -0.02 -6.98 0.64
N ALA A 88 0.42 -6.40 -0.48
CA ALA A 88 -0.31 -6.39 -1.74
C ALA A 88 -0.50 -7.81 -2.33
N ILE A 89 0.53 -8.66 -2.30
CA ILE A 89 0.45 -10.05 -2.76
C ILE A 89 -0.58 -10.84 -1.94
N PHE A 90 -0.51 -10.77 -0.61
CA PHE A 90 -1.45 -11.49 0.24
C PHE A 90 -2.88 -10.93 0.15
N THR A 91 -3.05 -9.62 -0.02
CA THR A 91 -4.35 -9.01 -0.30
C THR A 91 -4.94 -9.58 -1.60
N TRP A 92 -4.13 -9.70 -2.66
CA TRP A 92 -4.57 -10.32 -3.91
C TRP A 92 -4.92 -11.80 -3.76
N MET A 93 -4.17 -12.56 -2.96
CA MET A 93 -4.49 -13.96 -2.66
C MET A 93 -5.80 -14.12 -1.90
N LEU A 94 -6.13 -13.16 -1.03
CA LEU A 94 -7.36 -13.15 -0.24
C LEU A 94 -8.57 -12.53 -0.97
N ARG A 95 -8.41 -12.03 -2.20
CA ARG A 95 -9.44 -11.27 -2.95
C ARG A 95 -10.80 -11.97 -3.09
N ASN A 96 -10.79 -13.31 -3.13
CA ASN A 96 -12.00 -14.13 -3.28
C ASN A 96 -12.62 -14.54 -1.93
N LYS A 97 -12.01 -14.12 -0.82
CA LYS A 97 -12.50 -14.40 0.53
C LYS A 97 -13.34 -13.22 1.06
N ASN A 98 -13.49 -13.13 2.37
CA ASN A 98 -14.24 -12.04 2.98
C ASN A 98 -13.50 -10.69 2.76
N LYS A 99 -14.23 -9.68 2.29
CA LYS A 99 -13.71 -8.31 2.04
C LYS A 99 -13.01 -7.68 3.25
N PHE A 100 -13.43 -8.04 4.46
CA PHE A 100 -12.82 -7.54 5.70
C PHE A 100 -11.43 -8.13 5.99
N LEU A 101 -11.05 -9.22 5.31
CA LEU A 101 -9.72 -9.80 5.41
C LEU A 101 -8.70 -9.09 4.50
N ALA A 102 -9.17 -8.35 3.51
CA ALA A 102 -8.30 -7.71 2.52
C ALA A 102 -7.34 -6.66 3.10
N PRO A 103 -7.71 -5.83 4.10
CA PRO A 103 -6.78 -4.87 4.72
C PRO A 103 -5.79 -5.51 5.71
N LEU A 104 -6.02 -6.75 6.18
CA LEU A 104 -5.19 -7.36 7.21
C LEU A 104 -3.72 -7.59 6.79
N PRO A 105 -3.42 -8.10 5.58
CA PRO A 105 -2.04 -8.35 5.19
C PRO A 105 -1.14 -7.11 5.23
N PRO A 106 -1.49 -5.95 4.66
CA PRO A 106 -0.66 -4.76 4.75
C PRO A 106 -0.52 -4.25 6.19
N ILE A 107 -1.60 -4.29 7.00
CA ILE A 107 -1.55 -3.92 8.42
C ILE A 107 -0.53 -4.79 9.17
N ILE A 108 -0.56 -6.12 8.97
CA ILE A 108 0.36 -7.05 9.64
C ILE A 108 1.79 -6.85 9.14
N ALA A 109 2.00 -6.72 7.84
CA ALA A 109 3.33 -6.54 7.27
C ALA A 109 4.01 -5.28 7.80
N ASN A 110 3.31 -4.15 7.77
CA ASN A 110 3.84 -2.87 8.26
C ASN A 110 4.02 -2.87 9.78
N MET A 111 3.06 -3.43 10.55
CA MET A 111 3.17 -3.57 12.00
C MET A 111 4.42 -4.35 12.44
N ILE A 112 4.87 -5.32 11.63
CA ILE A 112 6.08 -6.09 11.92
C ILE A 112 7.31 -5.34 11.43
N VAL A 113 7.35 -4.87 10.19
CA VAL A 113 8.56 -4.34 9.55
C VAL A 113 8.92 -2.94 10.02
N VAL A 114 7.94 -2.02 10.04
CA VAL A 114 8.19 -0.59 10.30
C VAL A 114 8.81 -0.32 11.68
N PRO A 115 8.38 -0.97 12.79
CA PRO A 115 8.98 -0.73 14.11
C PRO A 115 10.47 -1.06 14.17
N PHE A 116 10.91 -2.09 13.44
CA PHE A 116 12.34 -2.43 13.37
C PHE A 116 13.13 -1.37 12.58
N VAL A 117 12.56 -0.85 11.49
CA VAL A 117 13.17 0.26 10.75
C VAL A 117 13.25 1.50 11.60
N LEU A 118 12.20 1.84 12.36
CA LEU A 118 12.20 2.97 13.29
C LEU A 118 13.26 2.80 14.38
N ARG A 119 13.35 1.62 14.99
CA ARG A 119 14.30 1.36 16.09
C ARG A 119 15.74 1.35 15.62
N TYR A 120 16.06 0.62 14.57
CA TYR A 120 17.43 0.38 14.13
C TYR A 120 17.89 1.35 13.04
N GLY A 121 16.99 1.82 12.20
CA GLY A 121 17.27 2.76 11.12
C GLY A 121 17.26 4.21 11.59
N TYR A 122 16.16 4.64 12.18
CA TYR A 122 15.98 6.01 12.68
C TYR A 122 16.43 6.21 14.14
N GLN A 123 16.83 5.13 14.81
CA GLN A 123 17.30 5.16 16.22
C GLN A 123 16.27 5.75 17.20
N VAL A 124 14.98 5.58 16.92
CA VAL A 124 13.89 6.06 17.79
C VAL A 124 13.98 5.39 19.16
N PRO A 125 14.09 6.15 20.28
CA PRO A 125 14.34 5.59 21.61
C PRO A 125 13.08 5.04 22.29
N LEU A 126 12.14 4.45 21.51
CA LEU A 126 10.92 3.87 22.02
C LEU A 126 10.98 2.33 22.01
N PRO A 127 10.29 1.64 22.95
CA PRO A 127 10.20 0.18 22.95
C PRO A 127 9.50 -0.33 21.68
N ILE A 128 10.03 -1.41 21.08
CA ILE A 128 9.45 -2.02 19.88
C ILE A 128 7.95 -2.34 20.04
N PRO A 129 7.48 -2.94 21.14
CA PRO A 129 6.04 -3.23 21.30
C PRO A 129 5.15 -1.98 21.26
N PHE A 130 5.65 -0.86 21.80
CA PHE A 130 4.93 0.41 21.74
C PHE A 130 4.85 0.94 20.30
N MET A 131 5.96 0.88 19.55
CA MET A 131 5.99 1.27 18.13
C MET A 131 5.10 0.34 17.28
N MET A 132 5.04 -0.96 17.57
CA MET A 132 4.10 -1.88 16.92
C MET A 132 2.63 -1.46 17.13
N LEU A 133 2.31 -0.98 18.32
CA LEU A 133 0.96 -0.50 18.64
C LEU A 133 0.64 0.80 17.88
N THR A 134 1.54 1.77 17.87
CA THR A 134 1.33 3.05 17.16
C THR A 134 1.22 2.86 15.66
N VAL A 135 2.10 2.07 15.05
CA VAL A 135 2.02 1.70 13.63
C VAL A 135 0.73 0.96 13.32
N ARG A 136 0.34 -0.01 14.16
CA ARG A 136 -0.94 -0.73 14.00
C ARG A 136 -2.14 0.21 13.98
N ILE A 137 -2.18 1.20 14.87
CA ILE A 137 -3.28 2.18 14.91
C ILE A 137 -3.32 2.99 13.60
N GLY A 138 -2.18 3.50 13.15
CA GLY A 138 -2.08 4.22 11.88
C GLY A 138 -2.54 3.37 10.69
N GLU A 139 -2.10 2.12 10.61
CA GLU A 139 -2.45 1.18 9.55
C GLU A 139 -3.93 0.78 9.58
N VAL A 140 -4.53 0.60 10.75
CA VAL A 140 -5.97 0.33 10.87
C VAL A 140 -6.79 1.50 10.35
N ILE A 141 -6.35 2.73 10.58
CA ILE A 141 -7.01 3.92 10.02
C ILE A 141 -6.81 3.96 8.50
N SER A 142 -5.58 3.82 8.03
CA SER A 142 -5.22 3.97 6.60
C SER A 142 -5.73 2.81 5.74
N CYS A 143 -5.33 1.58 6.04
CA CYS A 143 -5.72 0.39 5.28
C CYS A 143 -7.12 -0.10 5.66
N GLY A 144 -7.46 -0.06 6.95
CA GLY A 144 -8.73 -0.55 7.47
C GLY A 144 -9.88 0.39 7.11
N VAL A 145 -9.90 1.60 7.68
CA VAL A 145 -11.02 2.52 7.50
C VAL A 145 -11.01 3.12 6.09
N LEU A 146 -9.95 3.84 5.71
CA LEU A 146 -9.89 4.51 4.40
C LEU A 146 -9.87 3.49 3.25
N GLY A 147 -9.17 2.36 3.39
CA GLY A 147 -9.16 1.28 2.41
C GLY A 147 -10.54 0.67 2.20
N MET A 148 -11.33 0.45 3.26
CA MET A 148 -12.70 -0.07 3.13
C MET A 148 -13.68 0.96 2.54
N VAL A 149 -13.51 2.25 2.81
CA VAL A 149 -14.25 3.31 2.13
C VAL A 149 -13.96 3.27 0.63
N LEU A 150 -12.67 3.20 0.26
CA LEU A 150 -12.23 3.09 -1.13
C LEU A 150 -12.75 1.80 -1.79
N TYR A 151 -12.70 0.67 -1.09
CA TYR A 151 -13.27 -0.61 -1.56
C TYR A 151 -14.75 -0.45 -1.90
N THR A 152 -15.53 0.16 -1.02
CA THR A 152 -16.97 0.34 -1.20
C THR A 152 -17.28 1.24 -2.40
N ALA A 153 -16.51 2.33 -2.54
CA ALA A 153 -16.64 3.24 -3.68
C ALA A 153 -16.29 2.55 -5.01
N LEU A 154 -15.16 1.82 -5.06
CA LEU A 154 -14.69 1.17 -6.29
C LEU A 154 -15.50 -0.07 -6.66
N SER A 155 -16.04 -0.80 -5.69
CA SER A 155 -16.86 -1.99 -5.94
C SER A 155 -18.10 -1.67 -6.77
N ARG A 156 -18.65 -0.45 -6.63
CA ARG A 156 -19.78 0.05 -7.41
C ARG A 156 -19.43 0.25 -8.89
N TYR A 157 -18.17 0.58 -9.18
CA TYR A 157 -17.67 0.87 -10.53
C TYR A 157 -16.72 -0.22 -11.05
N ARG A 158 -16.67 -1.39 -10.39
CA ARG A 158 -15.73 -2.49 -10.71
C ARG A 158 -15.75 -2.86 -12.19
N ASN A 159 -16.95 -3.00 -12.77
CA ASN A 159 -17.14 -3.43 -14.15
C ASN A 159 -16.74 -2.35 -15.18
N VAL A 160 -16.71 -1.10 -14.81
CA VAL A 160 -16.33 0.01 -15.69
C VAL A 160 -14.81 0.23 -15.67
N ILE A 161 -14.20 0.20 -14.49
CA ILE A 161 -12.79 0.56 -14.29
C ILE A 161 -11.85 -0.62 -14.57
N PHE A 162 -12.27 -1.85 -14.19
CA PHE A 162 -11.41 -3.04 -14.22
C PHE A 162 -11.83 -4.09 -15.27
N HIS A 163 -12.66 -3.71 -16.25
CA HIS A 163 -13.28 -4.62 -17.23
C HIS A 163 -12.30 -5.37 -18.16
N ALA A 164 -11.04 -5.03 -18.17
CA ALA A 164 -10.06 -5.55 -19.13
C ALA A 164 -9.18 -6.71 -18.61
N GLN A 165 -9.49 -7.30 -17.46
CA GLN A 165 -8.62 -8.31 -16.82
C GLN A 165 -9.34 -9.60 -16.36
N VAL A 166 -10.53 -9.86 -16.87
CA VAL A 166 -11.19 -11.18 -16.74
C VAL A 166 -10.91 -12.03 -17.96
#